data_602158c68536a775738d50d9bbe9a4c6
#
_entry.id   602158c68536a775738d50d9bbe9a4c6
#
_cell.length_a   1.000
_cell.length_b   1.000
_cell.length_c   1.000
_cell.angle_alpha   90.00
_cell.angle_beta   90.00
_cell.angle_gamma   90.00
#
_symmetry.space_group_name_H-M   'P 1'
#
loop_
_entity.id
_entity.type
_entity.pdbx_description
1 polymer ?
#
loop_
_entity_poly.entity_id
_entity_poly.type
_entity_poly.pdbx_seq_one_letter_code
_entity_poly.pdbx_strand_id
1 'polypeptide(L)'
;MEKDLTKGNPLGLILRFAIPMFIGNCFQQLYNMVDTVIVGRFVGDRALAAVGSVGTIFFLVVGASNGMAIGFTILTSQRFGAGDADGTRRSVANGILLSACTALVMSLISLSLMRPLLAAMHTPAEILGDAYAYISVICGGLACTLFYNLMASLLRAVGNSRVPLYFLIFSSCLNVGLDLTFILCFHLGTRGAALATVLSQGVSALLCIIYIYGKVPVLRPEASMFRPDPAFSREQLRSALPMALIYAITASGTIIMQSAVNLFGAVAVAGYTAASKIHMLLTQGYFSLGQAMSAYAGQNFGGGDFARIRKGVGAAVLILAAYTVLSFTLSNTLLPVLLPFFFDPGTDLSLFSGWAETYIRINTAFYIFLGTIFVFRSVIQGVGRAGTALAVGFAELTGRIFMARASMRAGSYRMAASADGAAWLCGALTALFLYFLVMRGLEKGAGEKKGDQSAWQDPDRDRN
;
A
#
# COMPACT_ATOMS: atom_id res chain seq x y z
N MET A 1 -15.15 14.16 10.93
CA MET A 1 -14.86 14.28 12.36
C MET A 1 -13.58 13.52 12.63
N GLU A 2 -12.62 14.21 13.21
CA GLU A 2 -11.36 13.63 13.71
C GLU A 2 -11.68 12.56 14.76
N LYS A 3 -10.96 11.44 14.74
CA LYS A 3 -11.10 10.40 15.77
C LYS A 3 -9.79 10.23 16.49
N ASP A 4 -9.81 10.56 17.75
CA ASP A 4 -8.72 10.30 18.67
C ASP A 4 -8.63 8.77 18.90
N LEU A 5 -7.62 8.13 18.30
CA LEU A 5 -7.37 6.69 18.46
C LEU A 5 -6.69 6.36 19.80
N THR A 6 -6.37 7.40 20.59
CA THR A 6 -5.76 7.24 21.92
C THR A 6 -6.80 6.96 23.01
N LYS A 7 -8.10 7.07 22.74
CA LYS A 7 -9.20 6.90 23.72
C LYS A 7 -10.21 5.86 23.25
N GLY A 8 -10.79 5.11 24.20
CA GLY A 8 -11.83 4.11 23.93
C GLY A 8 -11.30 2.69 23.72
N ASN A 9 -12.20 1.76 23.34
CA ASN A 9 -11.84 0.35 23.16
C ASN A 9 -11.03 0.12 21.88
N PRO A 10 -9.79 -0.42 21.94
CA PRO A 10 -8.93 -0.62 20.78
C PRO A 10 -9.58 -1.47 19.67
N LEU A 11 -10.26 -2.56 20.00
CA LEU A 11 -10.91 -3.45 19.04
C LEU A 11 -11.94 -2.69 18.18
N GLY A 12 -12.84 -1.98 18.83
CA GLY A 12 -13.88 -1.21 18.12
C GLY A 12 -13.31 -0.04 17.31
N LEU A 13 -12.24 0.60 17.79
CA LEU A 13 -11.57 1.69 17.07
C LEU A 13 -10.90 1.18 15.82
N ILE A 14 -10.10 0.10 15.92
CA ILE A 14 -9.35 -0.49 14.80
C ILE A 14 -10.34 -0.99 13.74
N LEU A 15 -11.40 -1.71 14.12
CA LEU A 15 -12.42 -2.19 13.17
C LEU A 15 -13.13 -1.04 12.46
N ARG A 16 -13.62 -0.05 13.21
CA ARG A 16 -14.32 1.10 12.62
C ARG A 16 -13.45 1.93 11.70
N PHE A 17 -12.13 1.87 11.87
CA PHE A 17 -11.17 2.55 11.05
C PHE A 17 -10.74 1.70 9.85
N ALA A 18 -10.51 0.39 10.03
CA ALA A 18 -10.07 -0.53 8.99
C ALA A 18 -11.16 -0.85 7.95
N ILE A 19 -12.43 -0.98 8.37
CA ILE A 19 -13.54 -1.33 7.46
C ILE A 19 -13.71 -0.33 6.30
N PRO A 20 -13.79 1.00 6.51
CA PRO A 20 -13.86 1.95 5.41
C PRO A 20 -12.63 1.88 4.49
N MET A 21 -11.46 1.62 5.04
CA MET A 21 -10.23 1.46 4.25
C MET A 21 -10.27 0.19 3.40
N PHE A 22 -10.75 -0.92 3.96
CA PHE A 22 -10.96 -2.17 3.22
C PHE A 22 -11.93 -1.98 2.05
N ILE A 23 -13.08 -1.36 2.30
CA ILE A 23 -14.06 -1.04 1.25
C ILE A 23 -13.41 -0.17 0.18
N GLY A 24 -12.67 0.88 0.56
CA GLY A 24 -11.96 1.76 -0.37
C GLY A 24 -10.94 1.02 -1.22
N ASN A 25 -10.12 0.18 -0.59
CA ASN A 25 -9.11 -0.61 -1.31
C ASN A 25 -9.76 -1.62 -2.28
N CYS A 26 -10.88 -2.25 -1.90
CA CYS A 26 -11.64 -3.12 -2.81
C CYS A 26 -12.22 -2.33 -3.99
N PHE A 27 -12.82 -1.15 -3.74
CA PHE A 27 -13.29 -0.27 -4.81
C PHE A 27 -12.16 0.14 -5.75
N GLN A 28 -10.96 0.43 -5.23
CA GLN A 28 -9.80 0.75 -6.05
C GLN A 28 -9.38 -0.41 -6.95
N GLN A 29 -9.43 -1.65 -6.46
CA GLN A 29 -9.15 -2.82 -7.29
C GLN A 29 -10.22 -3.03 -8.36
N LEU A 30 -11.49 -2.85 -8.00
CA LEU A 30 -12.59 -2.98 -8.95
C LEU A 30 -12.50 -1.96 -10.07
N TYR A 31 -12.23 -0.68 -9.76
CA TYR A 31 -12.11 0.32 -10.82
C TYR A 31 -10.89 0.06 -11.73
N ASN A 32 -9.75 -0.40 -11.20
CA ASN A 32 -8.61 -0.80 -12.02
C ASN A 32 -8.96 -1.93 -13.00
N MET A 33 -9.82 -2.86 -12.57
CA MET A 33 -10.33 -3.92 -13.45
C MET A 33 -11.27 -3.35 -14.52
N VAL A 34 -12.17 -2.44 -14.15
CA VAL A 34 -13.09 -1.77 -15.09
C VAL A 34 -12.33 -0.97 -16.13
N ASP A 35 -11.31 -0.19 -15.73
CA ASP A 35 -10.43 0.55 -16.64
C ASP A 35 -9.76 -0.40 -17.66
N THR A 36 -9.22 -1.53 -17.19
CA THR A 36 -8.63 -2.55 -18.06
C THR A 36 -9.66 -3.11 -19.07
N VAL A 37 -10.90 -3.37 -18.62
CA VAL A 37 -11.98 -3.86 -19.49
C VAL A 37 -12.39 -2.79 -20.52
N ILE A 38 -12.48 -1.53 -20.13
CA ILE A 38 -12.80 -0.42 -21.03
C ILE A 38 -11.74 -0.30 -22.13
N VAL A 39 -10.46 -0.32 -21.74
CA VAL A 39 -9.34 -0.26 -22.73
C VAL A 39 -9.40 -1.46 -23.68
N GLY A 40 -9.55 -2.67 -23.17
CA GLY A 40 -9.62 -3.87 -24.01
C GLY A 40 -10.80 -3.86 -24.98
N ARG A 41 -12.00 -3.50 -24.49
CA ARG A 41 -13.24 -3.55 -25.27
C ARG A 41 -13.37 -2.42 -26.30
N PHE A 42 -12.92 -1.21 -25.97
CA PHE A 42 -13.18 -0.02 -26.79
C PHE A 42 -11.94 0.50 -27.55
N VAL A 43 -10.74 0.16 -27.10
CA VAL A 43 -9.51 0.51 -27.81
C VAL A 43 -8.93 -0.70 -28.57
N GLY A 44 -9.09 -1.91 -27.99
CA GLY A 44 -8.73 -3.17 -28.62
C GLY A 44 -7.57 -3.91 -27.94
N ASP A 45 -7.32 -5.14 -28.39
CA ASP A 45 -6.37 -6.07 -27.78
C ASP A 45 -4.93 -5.55 -27.75
N ARG A 46 -4.53 -4.82 -28.77
CA ARG A 46 -3.20 -4.20 -28.86
C ARG A 46 -3.00 -3.17 -27.74
N ALA A 47 -4.00 -2.33 -27.48
CA ALA A 47 -3.97 -1.36 -26.40
C ALA A 47 -3.96 -2.03 -25.02
N LEU A 48 -4.75 -3.10 -24.86
CA LEU A 48 -4.76 -3.92 -23.64
C LEU A 48 -3.39 -4.54 -23.38
N ALA A 49 -2.75 -5.09 -24.40
CA ALA A 49 -1.39 -5.63 -24.31
C ALA A 49 -0.36 -4.55 -23.95
N ALA A 50 -0.51 -3.34 -24.52
CA ALA A 50 0.35 -2.20 -24.22
C ALA A 50 0.25 -1.78 -22.74
N VAL A 51 -0.97 -1.59 -22.22
CA VAL A 51 -1.21 -1.24 -20.80
C VAL A 51 -0.73 -2.36 -19.88
N GLY A 52 -0.99 -3.63 -20.25
CA GLY A 52 -0.52 -4.79 -19.48
C GLY A 52 1.00 -4.87 -19.38
N SER A 53 1.73 -4.57 -20.46
CA SER A 53 3.20 -4.64 -20.53
C SER A 53 3.89 -3.66 -19.56
N VAL A 54 3.26 -2.52 -19.27
CA VAL A 54 3.78 -1.51 -18.34
C VAL A 54 3.28 -1.66 -16.90
N GLY A 55 2.48 -2.67 -16.62
CA GLY A 55 1.86 -2.87 -15.30
C GLY A 55 2.85 -2.92 -14.15
N THR A 56 4.01 -3.55 -14.34
CA THR A 56 5.08 -3.61 -13.31
C THR A 56 5.72 -2.25 -13.07
N ILE A 57 5.94 -1.46 -14.14
CA ILE A 57 6.49 -0.10 -14.02
C ILE A 57 5.47 0.79 -13.31
N PHE A 58 4.21 0.70 -13.68
CA PHE A 58 3.10 1.40 -13.02
C PHE A 58 3.07 1.09 -11.52
N PHE A 59 3.11 -0.21 -11.16
CA PHE A 59 3.12 -0.63 -9.76
C PHE A 59 4.33 -0.10 -9.00
N LEU A 60 5.51 -0.10 -9.60
CA LEU A 60 6.72 0.42 -8.99
C LEU A 60 6.62 1.93 -8.73
N VAL A 61 6.27 2.71 -9.76
CA VAL A 61 6.25 4.18 -9.67
C VAL A 61 5.12 4.68 -8.77
N VAL A 62 3.89 4.21 -9.02
CA VAL A 62 2.72 4.61 -8.23
C VAL A 62 2.77 4.03 -6.82
N GLY A 63 3.23 2.79 -6.65
CA GLY A 63 3.41 2.15 -5.36
C GLY A 63 4.47 2.86 -4.51
N ALA A 64 5.63 3.20 -5.08
CA ALA A 64 6.66 3.97 -4.38
C ALA A 64 6.12 5.35 -3.95
N SER A 65 5.37 6.03 -4.83
CA SER A 65 4.69 7.29 -4.49
C SER A 65 3.73 7.15 -3.30
N ASN A 66 2.95 6.07 -3.28
CA ASN A 66 2.05 5.77 -2.17
C ASN A 66 2.83 5.51 -0.87
N GLY A 67 3.93 4.75 -0.95
CA GLY A 67 4.85 4.53 0.17
C GLY A 67 5.41 5.83 0.73
N MET A 68 5.86 6.75 -0.14
CA MET A 68 6.34 8.07 0.24
C MET A 68 5.23 8.87 0.95
N ALA A 69 4.03 8.93 0.38
CA ALA A 69 2.89 9.64 0.95
C ALA A 69 2.54 9.15 2.36
N ILE A 70 2.45 7.83 2.56
CA ILE A 70 2.18 7.24 3.88
C ILE A 70 3.33 7.58 4.85
N GLY A 71 4.59 7.44 4.41
CA GLY A 71 5.76 7.70 5.23
C GLY A 71 5.85 9.14 5.73
N PHE A 72 5.49 10.14 4.88
CA PHE A 72 5.42 11.55 5.29
C PHE A 72 4.38 11.80 6.38
N THR A 73 3.32 11.00 6.46
CA THR A 73 2.24 11.21 7.43
C THR A 73 2.43 10.49 8.76
N ILE A 74 3.45 9.65 8.92
CA ILE A 74 3.75 9.00 10.20
C ILE A 74 4.02 10.04 11.28
N LEU A 75 4.88 11.04 10.99
CA LEU A 75 5.18 12.13 11.91
C LEU A 75 3.93 12.94 12.27
N THR A 76 3.06 13.21 11.28
CA THR A 76 1.76 13.88 11.51
C THR A 76 0.90 13.11 12.51
N SER A 77 0.80 11.77 12.34
CA SER A 77 0.05 10.90 13.25
C SER A 77 0.60 10.95 14.69
N GLN A 78 1.93 10.95 14.83
CA GLN A 78 2.59 11.03 16.13
C GLN A 78 2.38 12.38 16.81
N ARG A 79 2.57 13.50 16.09
CA ARG A 79 2.33 14.85 16.61
C ARG A 79 0.87 15.07 17.00
N PHE A 80 -0.06 14.57 16.19
CA PHE A 80 -1.48 14.60 16.51
C PHE A 80 -1.80 13.80 17.79
N GLY A 81 -1.24 12.59 17.93
CA GLY A 81 -1.41 11.77 19.13
C GLY A 81 -0.78 12.37 20.39
N ALA A 82 0.27 13.18 20.25
CA ALA A 82 0.89 13.94 21.34
C ALA A 82 0.09 15.19 21.73
N GLY A 83 -0.98 15.55 21.01
CA GLY A 83 -1.71 16.80 21.22
C GLY A 83 -0.99 18.05 20.71
N ASP A 84 0.14 17.88 19.98
CA ASP A 84 0.94 18.97 19.43
C ASP A 84 0.32 19.45 18.10
N ALA A 85 -0.60 20.40 18.20
CA ALA A 85 -1.31 20.93 17.05
C ALA A 85 -0.37 21.69 16.09
N ASP A 86 0.59 22.45 16.59
CA ASP A 86 1.53 23.21 15.76
C ASP A 86 2.54 22.30 15.08
N GLY A 87 3.09 21.30 15.79
CA GLY A 87 3.91 20.26 15.20
C GLY A 87 3.16 19.45 14.13
N THR A 88 1.87 19.20 14.34
CA THR A 88 1.01 18.54 13.35
C THR A 88 0.91 19.39 12.08
N ARG A 89 0.59 20.70 12.19
CA ARG A 89 0.49 21.61 11.03
C ARG A 89 1.83 21.78 10.32
N ARG A 90 2.95 21.90 11.05
CA ARG A 90 4.31 21.95 10.47
C ARG A 90 4.64 20.67 9.71
N SER A 91 4.29 19.49 10.26
CA SER A 91 4.51 18.23 9.56
C SER A 91 3.67 18.12 8.27
N VAL A 92 2.46 18.70 8.26
CA VAL A 92 1.63 18.79 7.03
C VAL A 92 2.28 19.69 6.00
N ALA A 93 2.68 20.93 6.38
CA ALA A 93 3.34 21.86 5.46
C ALA A 93 4.60 21.26 4.83
N ASN A 94 5.47 20.68 5.66
CA ASN A 94 6.70 20.04 5.19
C ASN A 94 6.41 18.79 4.33
N GLY A 95 5.40 17.98 4.68
CA GLY A 95 4.94 16.86 3.87
C GLY A 95 4.44 17.27 2.49
N ILE A 96 3.74 18.40 2.38
CA ILE A 96 3.32 19.00 1.09
C ILE A 96 4.54 19.40 0.27
N LEU A 97 5.52 20.10 0.85
CA LEU A 97 6.75 20.48 0.16
C LEU A 97 7.54 19.27 -0.32
N LEU A 98 7.75 18.29 0.55
CA LEU A 98 8.44 17.06 0.18
C LEU A 98 7.69 16.27 -0.89
N SER A 99 6.36 16.25 -0.85
CA SER A 99 5.57 15.59 -1.89
C SER A 99 5.67 16.30 -3.24
N ALA A 100 5.69 17.64 -3.26
CA ALA A 100 5.92 18.40 -4.49
C ALA A 100 7.30 18.11 -5.09
N CYS A 101 8.36 18.13 -4.27
CA CYS A 101 9.71 17.76 -4.69
C CYS A 101 9.79 16.30 -5.17
N THR A 102 9.18 15.39 -4.43
CA THR A 102 9.15 13.95 -4.79
C THR A 102 8.42 13.74 -6.12
N ALA A 103 7.26 14.35 -6.32
CA ALA A 103 6.50 14.25 -7.56
C ALA A 103 7.34 14.75 -8.74
N LEU A 104 7.98 15.91 -8.61
CA LEU A 104 8.83 16.47 -9.65
C LEU A 104 10.01 15.54 -9.98
N VAL A 105 10.76 15.11 -8.96
CA VAL A 105 11.93 14.25 -9.15
C VAL A 105 11.55 12.90 -9.74
N MET A 106 10.51 12.25 -9.21
CA MET A 106 10.04 10.96 -9.72
C MET A 106 9.48 11.07 -11.15
N SER A 107 8.74 12.14 -11.47
CA SER A 107 8.25 12.38 -12.84
C SER A 107 9.41 12.56 -13.81
N LEU A 108 10.39 13.40 -13.47
CA LEU A 108 11.56 13.64 -14.34
C LEU A 108 12.38 12.38 -14.55
N ILE A 109 12.69 11.63 -13.51
CA ILE A 109 13.43 10.37 -13.59
C ILE A 109 12.65 9.34 -14.40
N SER A 110 11.37 9.14 -14.10
CA SER A 110 10.53 8.15 -14.79
C SER A 110 10.41 8.49 -16.29
N LEU A 111 10.12 9.74 -16.65
CA LEU A 111 10.00 10.16 -18.05
C LEU A 111 11.32 10.01 -18.80
N SER A 112 12.45 10.36 -18.18
CA SER A 112 13.77 10.25 -18.82
C SER A 112 14.19 8.80 -19.06
N LEU A 113 13.84 7.90 -18.13
CA LEU A 113 14.22 6.48 -18.20
C LEU A 113 13.19 5.61 -18.92
N MET A 114 11.99 6.13 -19.25
CA MET A 114 10.90 5.30 -19.74
C MET A 114 11.22 4.58 -21.05
N ARG A 115 11.74 5.30 -22.06
CA ARG A 115 12.11 4.68 -23.34
C ARG A 115 13.18 3.61 -23.21
N PRO A 116 14.35 3.86 -22.55
CA PRO A 116 15.36 2.83 -22.35
C PRO A 116 14.85 1.65 -21.51
N LEU A 117 13.93 1.89 -20.56
CA LEU A 117 13.35 0.83 -19.74
C LEU A 117 12.43 -0.08 -20.56
N LEU A 118 11.54 0.49 -21.40
CA LEU A 118 10.67 -0.30 -22.29
C LEU A 118 11.50 -1.10 -23.31
N ALA A 119 12.58 -0.52 -23.81
CA ALA A 119 13.52 -1.23 -24.71
C ALA A 119 14.22 -2.38 -23.98
N ALA A 120 14.70 -2.16 -22.76
CA ALA A 120 15.33 -3.20 -21.93
C ALA A 120 14.37 -4.34 -21.55
N MET A 121 13.06 -4.04 -21.44
CA MET A 121 12.00 -5.04 -21.25
C MET A 121 11.63 -5.79 -22.53
N HIS A 122 12.27 -5.51 -23.66
CA HIS A 122 11.95 -6.10 -24.97
C HIS A 122 10.47 -5.94 -25.36
N THR A 123 9.89 -4.76 -25.06
CA THR A 123 8.51 -4.47 -25.43
C THR A 123 8.37 -4.54 -26.96
N PRO A 124 7.42 -5.33 -27.51
CA PRO A 124 7.24 -5.45 -28.94
C PRO A 124 7.00 -4.10 -29.63
N ALA A 125 7.64 -3.89 -30.80
CA ALA A 125 7.57 -2.64 -31.52
C ALA A 125 6.12 -2.19 -31.84
N GLU A 126 5.22 -3.18 -32.03
CA GLU A 126 3.82 -2.96 -32.37
C GLU A 126 3.04 -2.25 -31.24
N ILE A 127 3.36 -2.50 -29.98
CA ILE A 127 2.68 -1.93 -28.81
C ILE A 127 3.51 -0.86 -28.11
N LEU A 128 4.77 -0.66 -28.49
CA LEU A 128 5.71 0.26 -27.82
C LEU A 128 5.17 1.70 -27.77
N GLY A 129 4.56 2.17 -28.87
CA GLY A 129 3.98 3.51 -28.97
C GLY A 129 2.86 3.74 -27.95
N ASP A 130 1.93 2.79 -27.86
CA ASP A 130 0.79 2.85 -26.96
C ASP A 130 1.22 2.68 -25.50
N ALA A 131 2.16 1.75 -25.23
CA ALA A 131 2.74 1.53 -23.91
C ALA A 131 3.47 2.79 -23.39
N TYR A 132 4.30 3.41 -24.25
CA TYR A 132 4.98 4.67 -23.91
C TYR A 132 3.99 5.81 -23.70
N ALA A 133 2.97 5.92 -24.55
CA ALA A 133 1.95 6.95 -24.44
C ALA A 133 1.18 6.88 -23.13
N TYR A 134 0.73 5.67 -22.75
CA TYR A 134 0.02 5.43 -21.48
C TYR A 134 0.88 5.79 -20.26
N ILE A 135 2.04 5.14 -20.16
CA ILE A 135 2.86 5.27 -18.94
C ILE A 135 3.49 6.66 -18.79
N SER A 136 3.78 7.35 -19.90
CA SER A 136 4.30 8.72 -19.85
C SER A 136 3.29 9.72 -19.31
N VAL A 137 2.00 9.57 -19.64
CA VAL A 137 0.92 10.40 -19.07
C VAL A 137 0.79 10.14 -17.56
N ILE A 138 0.83 8.87 -17.14
CA ILE A 138 0.80 8.52 -15.71
C ILE A 138 1.99 9.14 -14.97
N CYS A 139 3.21 9.00 -15.50
CA CYS A 139 4.42 9.56 -14.88
C CYS A 139 4.43 11.09 -14.88
N GLY A 140 3.93 11.73 -15.95
CA GLY A 140 3.77 13.18 -16.02
C GLY A 140 2.73 13.71 -15.03
N GLY A 141 1.66 12.95 -14.82
CA GLY A 141 0.59 13.26 -13.88
C GLY A 141 0.81 12.75 -12.44
N LEU A 142 2.01 12.27 -12.11
CA LEU A 142 2.30 11.65 -10.82
C LEU A 142 2.02 12.56 -9.63
N ALA A 143 2.12 13.87 -9.80
CA ALA A 143 1.76 14.86 -8.80
C ALA A 143 0.31 14.68 -8.32
N CYS A 144 -0.66 14.48 -9.23
CA CYS A 144 -2.06 14.29 -8.88
C CYS A 144 -2.24 13.05 -7.98
N THR A 145 -1.62 11.94 -8.35
CA THR A 145 -1.67 10.69 -7.57
C THR A 145 -0.99 10.83 -6.21
N LEU A 146 0.21 11.43 -6.17
CA LEU A 146 0.95 11.61 -4.92
C LEU A 146 0.22 12.55 -3.95
N PHE A 147 -0.31 13.67 -4.45
CA PHE A 147 -1.08 14.60 -3.62
C PHE A 147 -2.38 14.00 -3.11
N TYR A 148 -3.12 13.24 -3.94
CA TYR A 148 -4.27 12.49 -3.45
C TYR A 148 -3.89 11.52 -2.32
N ASN A 149 -2.85 10.72 -2.54
CA ASN A 149 -2.38 9.75 -1.53
C ASN A 149 -1.90 10.44 -0.24
N LEU A 150 -1.22 11.59 -0.36
CA LEU A 150 -0.80 12.39 0.78
C LEU A 150 -2.02 12.90 1.57
N MET A 151 -2.97 13.58 0.90
CA MET A 151 -4.15 14.16 1.56
C MET A 151 -5.03 13.08 2.20
N ALA A 152 -5.23 11.97 1.52
CA ALA A 152 -5.93 10.82 2.06
C ALA A 152 -5.20 10.22 3.28
N SER A 153 -3.86 10.15 3.25
CA SER A 153 -3.05 9.66 4.37
C SER A 153 -3.02 10.63 5.55
N LEU A 154 -3.03 11.95 5.31
CA LEU A 154 -3.18 12.97 6.35
C LEU A 154 -4.53 12.85 7.08
N LEU A 155 -5.62 12.66 6.34
CA LEU A 155 -6.94 12.41 6.94
C LEU A 155 -6.93 11.12 7.79
N ARG A 156 -6.28 10.07 7.30
CA ARG A 156 -6.10 8.83 8.06
C ARG A 156 -5.23 9.03 9.30
N ALA A 157 -4.19 9.85 9.22
CA ALA A 157 -3.30 10.14 10.35
C ALA A 157 -4.03 10.76 11.56
N VAL A 158 -5.10 11.53 11.31
CA VAL A 158 -5.98 12.10 12.36
C VAL A 158 -7.26 11.27 12.61
N GLY A 159 -7.25 10.00 12.21
CA GLY A 159 -8.32 9.05 12.51
C GLY A 159 -9.55 9.11 11.60
N ASN A 160 -9.48 9.79 10.46
CA ASN A 160 -10.59 9.87 9.50
C ASN A 160 -10.33 8.98 8.28
N SER A 161 -10.93 7.78 8.27
CA SER A 161 -10.85 6.84 7.13
C SER A 161 -12.07 6.90 6.20
N ARG A 162 -13.16 7.56 6.59
CA ARG A 162 -14.41 7.59 5.81
C ARG A 162 -14.37 8.60 4.67
N VAL A 163 -13.82 9.78 4.93
CA VAL A 163 -13.78 10.84 3.91
C VAL A 163 -12.92 10.46 2.71
N PRO A 164 -11.71 9.90 2.89
CA PRO A 164 -10.95 9.36 1.77
C PRO A 164 -11.71 8.30 0.96
N LEU A 165 -12.51 7.44 1.63
CA LEU A 165 -13.35 6.46 0.95
C LEU A 165 -14.40 7.13 0.05
N TYR A 166 -15.12 8.14 0.54
CA TYR A 166 -16.14 8.82 -0.25
C TYR A 166 -15.55 9.51 -1.49
N PHE A 167 -14.39 10.15 -1.34
CA PHE A 167 -13.72 10.77 -2.47
C PHE A 167 -13.12 9.76 -3.44
N LEU A 168 -12.68 8.60 -2.94
CA LEU A 168 -12.25 7.51 -3.81
C LEU A 168 -13.40 6.94 -4.64
N ILE A 169 -14.57 6.70 -4.04
CA ILE A 169 -15.76 6.23 -4.77
C ILE A 169 -16.16 7.25 -5.85
N PHE A 170 -16.21 8.53 -5.49
CA PHE A 170 -16.50 9.61 -6.44
C PHE A 170 -15.50 9.64 -7.60
N SER A 171 -14.21 9.56 -7.27
CA SER A 171 -13.12 9.54 -8.24
C SER A 171 -13.19 8.33 -9.17
N SER A 172 -13.56 7.16 -8.64
CA SER A 172 -13.71 5.94 -9.44
C SER A 172 -14.84 6.07 -10.46
N CYS A 173 -15.97 6.63 -10.04
CA CYS A 173 -17.08 6.91 -10.97
C CYS A 173 -16.69 7.97 -12.02
N LEU A 174 -15.99 9.02 -11.60
CA LEU A 174 -15.47 10.05 -12.49
C LEU A 174 -14.48 9.48 -13.49
N ASN A 175 -13.56 8.62 -13.04
CA ASN A 175 -12.58 7.96 -13.90
C ASN A 175 -13.27 7.17 -15.01
N VAL A 176 -14.24 6.29 -14.68
CA VAL A 176 -15.01 5.53 -15.69
C VAL A 176 -15.71 6.46 -16.69
N GLY A 177 -16.32 7.55 -16.22
CA GLY A 177 -16.94 8.53 -17.09
C GLY A 177 -15.94 9.24 -18.02
N LEU A 178 -14.78 9.60 -17.51
CA LEU A 178 -13.69 10.22 -18.30
C LEU A 178 -13.06 9.22 -19.27
N ASP A 179 -12.87 7.96 -18.89
CA ASP A 179 -12.38 6.90 -19.78
C ASP A 179 -13.27 6.77 -21.01
N LEU A 180 -14.58 6.60 -20.80
CA LEU A 180 -15.53 6.51 -21.89
C LEU A 180 -15.54 7.78 -22.76
N THR A 181 -15.47 8.96 -22.14
CA THR A 181 -15.43 10.23 -22.85
C THR A 181 -14.16 10.37 -23.70
N PHE A 182 -12.99 10.14 -23.13
CA PHE A 182 -11.72 10.30 -23.81
C PHE A 182 -11.46 9.24 -24.88
N ILE A 183 -11.95 8.02 -24.65
CA ILE A 183 -11.78 6.91 -25.61
C ILE A 183 -12.81 7.00 -26.73
N LEU A 184 -14.10 7.18 -26.39
CA LEU A 184 -15.20 7.10 -27.39
C LEU A 184 -15.44 8.43 -28.12
N CYS A 185 -15.40 9.58 -27.39
CA CYS A 185 -15.70 10.87 -28.00
C CYS A 185 -14.44 11.56 -28.56
N PHE A 186 -13.31 11.48 -27.84
CA PHE A 186 -12.05 12.14 -28.27
C PHE A 186 -11.07 11.21 -28.97
N HIS A 187 -11.34 9.91 -29.03
CA HIS A 187 -10.51 8.89 -29.68
C HIS A 187 -9.03 8.90 -29.28
N LEU A 188 -8.76 9.18 -27.96
CA LEU A 188 -7.39 9.31 -27.45
C LEU A 188 -6.71 7.96 -27.15
N GLY A 189 -7.42 6.83 -27.30
CA GLY A 189 -6.89 5.50 -27.08
C GLY A 189 -6.32 5.31 -25.66
N THR A 190 -5.13 4.69 -25.56
CA THR A 190 -4.46 4.45 -24.28
C THR A 190 -4.09 5.73 -23.53
N ARG A 191 -3.80 6.84 -24.25
CA ARG A 191 -3.58 8.16 -23.62
C ARG A 191 -4.82 8.66 -22.90
N GLY A 192 -6.01 8.38 -23.46
CA GLY A 192 -7.29 8.76 -22.87
C GLY A 192 -7.49 8.11 -21.51
N ALA A 193 -7.25 6.80 -21.38
CA ALA A 193 -7.33 6.07 -20.13
C ALA A 193 -6.33 6.62 -19.08
N ALA A 194 -5.09 6.87 -19.48
CA ALA A 194 -4.10 7.45 -18.59
C ALA A 194 -4.49 8.87 -18.10
N LEU A 195 -5.03 9.72 -18.99
CA LEU A 195 -5.52 11.06 -18.65
C LEU A 195 -6.71 11.01 -17.71
N ALA A 196 -7.67 10.09 -17.93
CA ALA A 196 -8.81 9.90 -17.04
C ALA A 196 -8.35 9.53 -15.64
N THR A 197 -7.38 8.62 -15.52
CA THR A 197 -6.78 8.24 -14.23
C THR A 197 -6.11 9.44 -13.55
N VAL A 198 -5.28 10.20 -14.24
CA VAL A 198 -4.59 11.37 -13.67
C VAL A 198 -5.58 12.45 -13.24
N LEU A 199 -6.56 12.78 -14.09
CA LEU A 199 -7.54 13.83 -13.78
C LEU A 199 -8.45 13.44 -12.62
N SER A 200 -8.94 12.20 -12.57
CA SER A 200 -9.77 11.72 -11.47
C SER A 200 -9.03 11.73 -10.13
N GLN A 201 -7.74 11.38 -10.12
CA GLN A 201 -6.87 11.51 -8.94
C GLN A 201 -6.64 12.97 -8.55
N GLY A 202 -6.44 13.86 -9.52
CA GLY A 202 -6.31 15.30 -9.30
C GLY A 202 -7.56 15.92 -8.66
N VAL A 203 -8.74 15.57 -9.17
CA VAL A 203 -10.03 16.00 -8.58
C VAL A 203 -10.18 15.47 -7.16
N SER A 204 -9.81 14.20 -6.90
CA SER A 204 -9.85 13.66 -5.54
C SER A 204 -8.89 14.36 -4.59
N ALA A 205 -7.68 14.69 -5.05
CA ALA A 205 -6.73 15.49 -4.28
C ALA A 205 -7.33 16.84 -3.89
N LEU A 206 -7.94 17.52 -4.86
CA LEU A 206 -8.59 18.82 -4.66
C LEU A 206 -9.75 18.72 -3.65
N LEU A 207 -10.61 17.70 -3.78
CA LEU A 207 -11.71 17.48 -2.84
C LEU A 207 -11.19 17.21 -1.41
N CYS A 208 -10.12 16.43 -1.26
CA CYS A 208 -9.47 16.22 0.03
C CYS A 208 -8.91 17.53 0.60
N ILE A 209 -8.27 18.38 -0.21
CA ILE A 209 -7.74 19.68 0.20
C ILE A 209 -8.88 20.59 0.67
N ILE A 210 -9.94 20.72 -0.13
CA ILE A 210 -11.13 21.55 0.23
C ILE A 210 -11.73 21.05 1.55
N TYR A 211 -11.86 19.75 1.72
CA TYR A 211 -12.37 19.17 2.96
C TYR A 211 -11.47 19.46 4.17
N ILE A 212 -10.14 19.28 4.02
CA ILE A 212 -9.16 19.57 5.08
C ILE A 212 -9.27 21.04 5.50
N TYR A 213 -9.23 21.96 4.53
CA TYR A 213 -9.35 23.40 4.81
C TYR A 213 -10.73 23.81 5.36
N GLY A 214 -11.80 23.11 4.96
CA GLY A 214 -13.16 23.38 5.43
C GLY A 214 -13.50 22.78 6.81
N LYS A 215 -12.99 21.59 7.13
CA LYS A 215 -13.53 20.76 8.24
C LYS A 215 -12.48 20.22 9.21
N VAL A 216 -11.16 20.33 8.93
CA VAL A 216 -10.09 19.70 9.73
C VAL A 216 -9.02 20.74 10.12
N PRO A 217 -9.30 21.63 11.10
CA PRO A 217 -8.40 22.74 11.47
C PRO A 217 -6.99 22.32 11.86
N VAL A 218 -6.83 21.13 12.49
CA VAL A 218 -5.53 20.62 12.94
C VAL A 218 -4.60 20.27 11.79
N LEU A 219 -5.14 20.03 10.58
CA LEU A 219 -4.35 19.78 9.37
C LEU A 219 -4.17 21.01 8.47
N ARG A 220 -4.57 22.20 8.90
CA ARG A 220 -4.41 23.43 8.12
C ARG A 220 -3.07 24.10 8.46
N PRO A 221 -2.04 24.02 7.60
CA PRO A 221 -0.82 24.75 7.82
C PRO A 221 -1.02 26.25 7.57
N GLU A 222 -0.35 27.08 8.33
CA GLU A 222 -0.24 28.50 8.06
C GLU A 222 0.80 28.79 6.98
N ALA A 223 0.66 29.89 6.25
CA ALA A 223 1.61 30.26 5.19
C ALA A 223 3.07 30.39 5.71
N SER A 224 3.23 30.83 6.96
CA SER A 224 4.51 30.93 7.66
C SER A 224 5.22 29.58 7.84
N MET A 225 4.46 28.45 7.84
CA MET A 225 4.97 27.08 8.05
C MET A 225 5.51 26.43 6.77
N PHE A 226 5.27 27.03 5.59
CA PHE A 226 5.82 26.54 4.31
C PHE A 226 7.29 26.95 4.10
N ARG A 227 8.05 26.95 5.18
CA ARG A 227 9.51 27.13 5.13
C ARG A 227 10.18 25.76 5.24
N PRO A 228 11.20 25.46 4.41
CA PRO A 228 11.95 24.21 4.52
C PRO A 228 12.52 24.06 5.93
N ASP A 229 12.16 22.99 6.61
CA ASP A 229 12.70 22.62 7.92
C ASP A 229 13.51 21.32 7.74
N PRO A 230 14.86 21.40 7.77
CA PRO A 230 15.72 20.23 7.57
C PRO A 230 15.50 19.13 8.61
N ALA A 231 15.14 19.48 9.85
CA ALA A 231 14.90 18.51 10.91
C ALA A 231 13.64 17.70 10.64
N PHE A 232 12.52 18.38 10.36
CA PHE A 232 11.27 17.73 9.95
C PHE A 232 11.42 16.95 8.64
N SER A 233 12.10 17.53 7.66
CA SER A 233 12.35 16.86 6.37
C SER A 233 13.13 15.57 6.54
N ARG A 234 14.19 15.58 7.35
CA ARG A 234 15.00 14.37 7.64
C ARG A 234 14.17 13.29 8.34
N GLU A 235 13.31 13.68 9.29
CA GLU A 235 12.48 12.74 10.05
C GLU A 235 11.42 12.10 9.13
N GLN A 236 10.75 12.91 8.30
CA GLN A 236 9.77 12.41 7.34
C GLN A 236 10.41 11.54 6.26
N LEU A 237 11.55 11.93 5.68
CA LEU A 237 12.28 11.13 4.70
C LEU A 237 12.80 9.82 5.28
N ARG A 238 13.25 9.83 6.54
CA ARG A 238 13.67 8.60 7.24
C ARG A 238 12.57 7.56 7.35
N SER A 239 11.31 7.98 7.34
CA SER A 239 10.15 7.08 7.31
C SER A 239 9.71 6.77 5.87
N ALA A 240 9.70 7.78 4.99
CA ALA A 240 9.13 7.67 3.65
C ALA A 240 10.01 6.84 2.70
N LEU A 241 11.32 7.03 2.70
CA LEU A 241 12.22 6.30 1.80
C LEU A 241 12.17 4.77 2.01
N PRO A 242 12.25 4.24 3.25
CA PRO A 242 12.09 2.81 3.46
C PRO A 242 10.73 2.29 3.01
N MET A 243 9.65 3.06 3.16
CA MET A 243 8.32 2.65 2.72
C MET A 243 8.21 2.58 1.19
N ALA A 244 8.81 3.52 0.47
CA ALA A 244 8.92 3.46 -0.99
C ALA A 244 9.75 2.24 -1.44
N LEU A 245 10.86 1.95 -0.77
CA LEU A 245 11.71 0.78 -1.07
C LEU A 245 10.98 -0.55 -0.85
N ILE A 246 10.07 -0.65 0.13
CA ILE A 246 9.25 -1.86 0.32
C ILE A 246 8.43 -2.16 -0.95
N TYR A 247 7.87 -1.15 -1.62
CA TYR A 247 7.15 -1.36 -2.89
C TYR A 247 8.07 -1.85 -4.01
N ALA A 248 9.31 -1.33 -4.09
CA ALA A 248 10.30 -1.82 -5.06
C ALA A 248 10.69 -3.29 -4.80
N ILE A 249 10.88 -3.66 -3.54
CA ILE A 249 11.17 -5.04 -3.11
C ILE A 249 9.99 -5.95 -3.47
N THR A 250 8.76 -5.50 -3.22
CA THR A 250 7.54 -6.26 -3.55
C THR A 250 7.42 -6.46 -5.07
N ALA A 251 7.66 -5.41 -5.87
CA ALA A 251 7.65 -5.49 -7.33
C ALA A 251 8.69 -6.51 -7.86
N SER A 252 9.92 -6.47 -7.33
CA SER A 252 10.96 -7.45 -7.66
C SER A 252 10.53 -8.87 -7.32
N GLY A 253 9.88 -9.05 -6.18
CA GLY A 253 9.34 -10.34 -5.76
C GLY A 253 8.27 -10.88 -6.70
N THR A 254 7.39 -10.03 -7.20
CA THR A 254 6.35 -10.40 -8.18
C THR A 254 6.96 -10.86 -9.50
N ILE A 255 8.02 -10.19 -9.98
CA ILE A 255 8.74 -10.59 -11.19
C ILE A 255 9.37 -11.98 -11.02
N ILE A 256 10.00 -12.24 -9.88
CA ILE A 256 10.62 -13.54 -9.58
C ILE A 256 9.57 -14.65 -9.57
N MET A 257 8.43 -14.41 -8.93
CA MET A 257 7.30 -15.35 -8.90
C MET A 257 6.77 -15.62 -10.30
N GLN A 258 6.53 -14.57 -11.09
CA GLN A 258 6.06 -14.69 -12.47
C GLN A 258 7.04 -15.50 -13.33
N SER A 259 8.34 -15.25 -13.18
CA SER A 259 9.38 -16.00 -13.90
C SER A 259 9.37 -17.48 -13.55
N ALA A 260 9.13 -17.85 -12.29
CA ALA A 260 9.02 -19.23 -11.86
C ALA A 260 7.76 -19.92 -12.43
N VAL A 261 6.62 -19.21 -12.48
CA VAL A 261 5.36 -19.75 -13.02
C VAL A 261 5.43 -19.91 -14.54
N ASN A 262 6.11 -19.02 -15.25
CA ASN A 262 6.25 -19.05 -16.71
C ASN A 262 6.88 -20.35 -17.23
N LEU A 263 7.68 -21.03 -16.42
CA LEU A 263 8.30 -22.32 -16.79
C LEU A 263 7.30 -23.46 -17.00
N PHE A 264 6.08 -23.33 -16.46
CA PHE A 264 5.04 -24.36 -16.54
C PHE A 264 4.09 -24.17 -17.74
N GLY A 265 4.37 -23.20 -18.62
CA GLY A 265 3.64 -22.96 -19.86
C GLY A 265 2.40 -22.07 -19.70
N ALA A 266 1.80 -21.74 -20.85
CA ALA A 266 0.72 -20.72 -20.92
C ALA A 266 -0.53 -21.08 -20.09
N VAL A 267 -0.90 -22.36 -20.05
CA VAL A 267 -2.06 -22.85 -19.28
C VAL A 267 -1.88 -22.62 -17.78
N ALA A 268 -0.69 -22.93 -17.25
CA ALA A 268 -0.37 -22.70 -15.84
C ALA A 268 -0.36 -21.20 -15.51
N VAL A 269 0.21 -20.38 -16.40
CA VAL A 269 0.24 -18.90 -16.26
C VAL A 269 -1.18 -18.33 -16.24
N ALA A 270 -2.08 -18.79 -17.12
CA ALA A 270 -3.46 -18.33 -17.15
C ALA A 270 -4.22 -18.70 -15.87
N GLY A 271 -4.13 -19.96 -15.41
CA GLY A 271 -4.73 -20.41 -14.15
C GLY A 271 -4.20 -19.65 -12.94
N TYR A 272 -2.87 -19.45 -12.85
CA TYR A 272 -2.23 -18.64 -11.82
C TYR A 272 -2.72 -17.18 -11.85
N THR A 273 -2.79 -16.59 -13.04
CA THR A 273 -3.21 -15.18 -13.19
C THR A 273 -4.64 -14.98 -12.71
N ALA A 274 -5.58 -15.84 -13.10
CA ALA A 274 -6.96 -15.77 -12.63
C ALA A 274 -7.04 -15.92 -11.10
N ALA A 275 -6.35 -16.92 -10.55
CA ALA A 275 -6.31 -17.14 -9.10
C ALA A 275 -5.67 -15.99 -8.33
N SER A 276 -4.61 -15.37 -8.87
CA SER A 276 -3.92 -14.23 -8.25
C SER A 276 -4.81 -12.98 -8.17
N LYS A 277 -5.73 -12.76 -9.12
CA LYS A 277 -6.70 -11.66 -9.06
C LYS A 277 -7.71 -11.84 -7.93
N ILE A 278 -8.19 -13.05 -7.72
CA ILE A 278 -9.08 -13.40 -6.60
C ILE A 278 -8.34 -13.22 -5.27
N HIS A 279 -7.12 -13.75 -5.18
CA HIS A 279 -6.22 -13.60 -4.03
C HIS A 279 -6.00 -12.11 -3.69
N MET A 280 -5.73 -11.27 -4.69
CA MET A 280 -5.46 -9.84 -4.50
C MET A 280 -6.64 -9.10 -3.85
N LEU A 281 -7.89 -9.41 -4.22
CA LEU A 281 -9.08 -8.82 -3.59
C LEU A 281 -9.19 -9.20 -2.12
N LEU A 282 -9.00 -10.47 -1.79
CA LEU A 282 -9.13 -10.97 -0.43
C LEU A 282 -7.99 -10.50 0.48
N THR A 283 -6.80 -10.26 -0.05
CA THR A 283 -5.68 -9.76 0.73
C THR A 283 -5.78 -8.26 1.08
N GLN A 284 -6.71 -7.49 0.46
CA GLN A 284 -6.93 -6.08 0.82
C GLN A 284 -7.34 -5.87 2.28
N GLY A 285 -7.96 -6.86 2.92
CA GLY A 285 -8.30 -6.78 4.35
C GLY A 285 -7.05 -6.73 5.25
N TYR A 286 -6.04 -7.53 4.97
CA TYR A 286 -4.77 -7.50 5.71
C TYR A 286 -4.04 -6.17 5.52
N PHE A 287 -3.99 -5.67 4.28
CA PHE A 287 -3.39 -4.37 3.98
C PHE A 287 -4.10 -3.24 4.72
N SER A 288 -5.44 -3.24 4.74
CA SER A 288 -6.25 -2.24 5.42
C SER A 288 -6.08 -2.28 6.94
N LEU A 289 -5.98 -3.49 7.52
CA LEU A 289 -5.68 -3.68 8.94
C LEU A 289 -4.29 -3.14 9.28
N GLY A 290 -3.30 -3.39 8.43
CA GLY A 290 -1.95 -2.84 8.57
C GLY A 290 -1.96 -1.31 8.56
N GLN A 291 -2.62 -0.68 7.61
CA GLN A 291 -2.74 0.78 7.56
C GLN A 291 -3.42 1.34 8.82
N ALA A 292 -4.48 0.67 9.31
CA ALA A 292 -5.14 1.05 10.56
C ALA A 292 -4.20 0.95 11.75
N MET A 293 -3.38 -0.09 11.82
CA MET A 293 -2.40 -0.29 12.89
C MET A 293 -1.27 0.73 12.84
N SER A 294 -0.84 1.17 11.66
CA SER A 294 0.16 2.24 11.52
C SER A 294 -0.34 3.56 12.12
N ALA A 295 -1.58 3.97 11.78
CA ALA A 295 -2.19 5.18 12.34
C ALA A 295 -2.44 5.05 13.85
N TYR A 296 -2.97 3.92 14.30
CA TYR A 296 -3.21 3.64 15.72
C TYR A 296 -1.92 3.67 16.53
N ALA A 297 -0.87 2.97 16.07
CA ALA A 297 0.42 2.94 16.73
C ALA A 297 1.09 4.33 16.73
N GLY A 298 1.00 5.08 15.62
CA GLY A 298 1.55 6.43 15.52
C GLY A 298 0.94 7.39 16.53
N GLN A 299 -0.39 7.44 16.63
CA GLN A 299 -1.06 8.32 17.60
C GLN A 299 -0.74 7.91 19.06
N ASN A 300 -0.81 6.62 19.39
CA ASN A 300 -0.54 6.16 20.75
C ASN A 300 0.96 6.28 21.13
N PHE A 301 1.86 6.15 20.16
CA PHE A 301 3.29 6.43 20.36
C PHE A 301 3.53 7.91 20.65
N GLY A 302 2.90 8.81 19.88
CA GLY A 302 2.94 10.25 20.16
C GLY A 302 2.41 10.62 21.53
N GLY A 303 1.31 9.96 21.96
CA GLY A 303 0.75 10.10 23.32
C GLY A 303 1.54 9.41 24.42
N GLY A 304 2.63 8.68 24.12
CA GLY A 304 3.46 7.98 25.09
C GLY A 304 2.84 6.72 25.69
N ASP A 305 1.71 6.21 25.15
CA ASP A 305 0.99 5.06 25.69
C ASP A 305 1.40 3.74 25.01
N PHE A 306 2.53 3.19 25.40
CA PHE A 306 3.03 1.91 24.89
C PHE A 306 2.14 0.72 25.31
N ALA A 307 1.52 0.79 26.49
CA ALA A 307 0.61 -0.26 26.96
C ALA A 307 -0.61 -0.35 26.05
N ARG A 308 -1.10 0.79 25.58
CA ARG A 308 -2.21 0.87 24.65
C ARG A 308 -1.84 0.36 23.24
N ILE A 309 -0.61 0.60 22.78
CA ILE A 309 -0.10 -0.01 21.53
C ILE A 309 -0.19 -1.54 21.64
N ARG A 310 0.28 -2.13 22.73
CA ARG A 310 0.21 -3.60 22.95
C ARG A 310 -1.22 -4.12 22.97
N LYS A 311 -2.14 -3.44 23.67
CA LYS A 311 -3.57 -3.79 23.67
C LYS A 311 -4.16 -3.72 22.25
N GLY A 312 -3.78 -2.71 21.47
CA GLY A 312 -4.18 -2.59 20.06
C GLY A 312 -3.65 -3.73 19.20
N VAL A 313 -2.40 -4.14 19.39
CA VAL A 313 -1.82 -5.31 18.69
C VAL A 313 -2.59 -6.58 19.05
N GLY A 314 -2.92 -6.81 20.32
CA GLY A 314 -3.76 -7.94 20.72
C GLY A 314 -5.14 -7.94 20.05
N ALA A 315 -5.78 -6.77 19.98
CA ALA A 315 -7.04 -6.60 19.26
C ALA A 315 -6.88 -6.85 17.73
N ALA A 316 -5.80 -6.36 17.14
CA ALA A 316 -5.51 -6.57 15.72
C ALA A 316 -5.23 -8.05 15.39
N VAL A 317 -4.56 -8.79 16.27
CA VAL A 317 -4.33 -10.24 16.12
C VAL A 317 -5.66 -11.01 16.17
N LEU A 318 -6.61 -10.61 17.02
CA LEU A 318 -7.95 -11.21 17.05
C LEU A 318 -8.71 -10.93 15.74
N ILE A 319 -8.69 -9.69 15.24
CA ILE A 319 -9.28 -9.33 13.93
C ILE A 319 -8.61 -10.12 12.81
N LEU A 320 -7.28 -10.22 12.85
CA LEU A 320 -6.49 -10.98 11.88
C LEU A 320 -6.91 -12.45 11.85
N ALA A 321 -7.02 -13.09 13.01
CA ALA A 321 -7.44 -14.50 13.10
C ALA A 321 -8.84 -14.71 12.49
N ALA A 322 -9.80 -13.88 12.89
CA ALA A 322 -11.16 -13.95 12.35
C ALA A 322 -11.19 -13.71 10.82
N TYR A 323 -10.46 -12.70 10.35
CA TYR A 323 -10.39 -12.41 8.92
C TYR A 323 -9.65 -13.51 8.12
N THR A 324 -8.66 -14.16 8.72
CA THR A 324 -7.96 -15.29 8.09
C THR A 324 -8.89 -16.47 7.86
N VAL A 325 -9.73 -16.82 8.84
CA VAL A 325 -10.75 -17.86 8.67
C VAL A 325 -11.74 -17.47 7.57
N LEU A 326 -12.21 -16.24 7.58
CA LEU A 326 -13.13 -15.73 6.56
C LEU A 326 -12.50 -15.76 5.17
N SER A 327 -11.31 -15.19 4.99
CA SER A 327 -10.63 -15.13 3.69
C SER A 327 -10.21 -16.51 3.18
N PHE A 328 -9.80 -17.43 4.08
CA PHE A 328 -9.55 -18.84 3.73
C PHE A 328 -10.81 -19.49 3.17
N THR A 329 -11.94 -19.37 3.89
CA THR A 329 -13.22 -19.95 3.45
C THR A 329 -13.65 -19.35 2.12
N LEU A 330 -13.68 -18.01 2.02
CA LEU A 330 -14.09 -17.33 0.79
C LEU A 330 -13.20 -17.66 -0.41
N SER A 331 -11.87 -17.72 -0.23
CA SER A 331 -10.94 -18.07 -1.31
C SER A 331 -11.24 -19.44 -1.90
N ASN A 332 -11.49 -20.43 -1.04
CA ASN A 332 -11.69 -21.81 -1.48
C ASN A 332 -13.12 -22.06 -2.01
N THR A 333 -14.14 -21.38 -1.46
CA THR A 333 -15.53 -21.55 -1.90
C THR A 333 -15.87 -20.71 -3.14
N LEU A 334 -15.29 -19.51 -3.28
CA LEU A 334 -15.58 -18.63 -4.40
C LEU A 334 -14.72 -18.93 -5.63
N LEU A 335 -13.59 -19.62 -5.50
CA LEU A 335 -12.72 -19.92 -6.63
C LEU A 335 -13.46 -20.61 -7.80
N PRO A 336 -14.21 -21.70 -7.60
CA PRO A 336 -14.92 -22.36 -8.71
C PRO A 336 -16.02 -21.48 -9.33
N VAL A 337 -16.59 -20.55 -8.54
CA VAL A 337 -17.63 -19.62 -9.00
C VAL A 337 -17.05 -18.45 -9.78
N LEU A 338 -15.88 -17.94 -9.35
CA LEU A 338 -15.25 -16.77 -9.94
C LEU A 338 -14.31 -17.10 -11.11
N LEU A 339 -13.72 -18.30 -11.11
CA LEU A 339 -12.77 -18.71 -12.14
C LEU A 339 -13.34 -18.60 -13.58
N PRO A 340 -14.60 -18.99 -13.86
CA PRO A 340 -15.20 -18.88 -15.20
C PRO A 340 -15.22 -17.45 -15.75
N PHE A 341 -15.31 -16.43 -14.88
CA PHE A 341 -15.36 -15.03 -15.33
C PHE A 341 -14.05 -14.51 -15.94
N PHE A 342 -12.95 -15.27 -15.80
CA PHE A 342 -11.65 -14.90 -16.35
C PHE A 342 -11.35 -15.55 -17.71
N PHE A 343 -12.27 -16.36 -18.22
CA PHE A 343 -12.10 -17.10 -19.49
C PHE A 343 -13.29 -16.89 -20.40
N ASP A 344 -13.08 -17.07 -21.70
CA ASP A 344 -14.13 -16.95 -22.69
C ASP A 344 -15.22 -18.01 -22.52
N PRO A 345 -16.48 -17.70 -22.84
CA PRO A 345 -17.57 -18.67 -22.83
C PRO A 345 -17.26 -19.89 -23.72
N GLY A 346 -17.31 -21.09 -23.14
CA GLY A 346 -17.02 -22.35 -23.86
C GLY A 346 -15.58 -22.84 -23.69
N THR A 347 -14.72 -22.10 -22.96
CA THR A 347 -13.37 -22.60 -22.62
C THR A 347 -13.46 -23.79 -21.67
N ASP A 348 -12.69 -24.83 -21.93
CA ASP A 348 -12.57 -25.99 -21.02
C ASP A 348 -11.79 -25.58 -19.75
N LEU A 349 -12.53 -25.26 -18.71
CA LEU A 349 -11.95 -24.82 -17.43
C LEU A 349 -11.16 -25.90 -16.71
N SER A 350 -11.35 -27.19 -17.06
CA SER A 350 -10.62 -28.29 -16.42
C SER A 350 -9.11 -28.18 -16.64
N LEU A 351 -8.68 -27.57 -17.75
CA LEU A 351 -7.28 -27.31 -18.07
C LEU A 351 -6.60 -26.33 -17.10
N PHE A 352 -7.36 -25.36 -16.58
CA PHE A 352 -6.84 -24.25 -15.78
C PHE A 352 -7.10 -24.42 -14.26
N SER A 353 -8.21 -25.11 -13.91
CA SER A 353 -8.69 -25.21 -12.53
C SER A 353 -7.65 -25.82 -11.59
N GLY A 354 -6.96 -26.87 -12.00
CA GLY A 354 -5.95 -27.53 -11.18
C GLY A 354 -4.77 -26.63 -10.80
N TRP A 355 -4.35 -25.74 -11.70
CA TRP A 355 -3.31 -24.73 -11.45
C TRP A 355 -3.81 -23.65 -10.50
N ALA A 356 -5.00 -23.12 -10.75
CA ALA A 356 -5.64 -22.10 -9.93
C ALA A 356 -5.90 -22.60 -8.50
N GLU A 357 -6.47 -23.81 -8.36
CA GLU A 357 -6.73 -24.42 -7.06
C GLU A 357 -5.45 -24.69 -6.28
N THR A 358 -4.41 -25.21 -6.93
CA THR A 358 -3.11 -25.43 -6.28
C THR A 358 -2.55 -24.15 -5.69
N TYR A 359 -2.59 -23.05 -6.46
CA TYR A 359 -2.12 -21.74 -5.99
C TYR A 359 -2.95 -21.24 -4.80
N ILE A 360 -4.28 -21.23 -4.91
CA ILE A 360 -5.17 -20.73 -3.84
C ILE A 360 -5.03 -21.56 -2.58
N ARG A 361 -5.12 -22.91 -2.67
CA ARG A 361 -5.04 -23.80 -1.50
C ARG A 361 -3.72 -23.65 -0.73
N ILE A 362 -2.61 -23.53 -1.44
CA ILE A 362 -1.31 -23.33 -0.81
C ILE A 362 -1.28 -21.96 -0.12
N ASN A 363 -1.58 -20.89 -0.84
CA ASN A 363 -1.39 -19.54 -0.30
C ASN A 363 -2.38 -19.21 0.81
N THR A 364 -3.62 -19.70 0.76
CA THR A 364 -4.61 -19.47 1.82
C THR A 364 -4.18 -20.06 3.17
N ALA A 365 -3.44 -21.17 3.16
CA ALA A 365 -2.86 -21.75 4.37
C ALA A 365 -1.82 -20.83 5.03
N PHE A 366 -1.21 -19.92 4.26
CA PHE A 366 -0.21 -18.95 4.73
C PHE A 366 -0.78 -17.55 5.02
N TYR A 367 -2.07 -17.31 4.85
CA TYR A 367 -2.68 -16.00 5.06
C TYR A 367 -2.47 -15.43 6.47
N ILE A 368 -2.38 -16.29 7.49
CA ILE A 368 -2.08 -15.85 8.85
C ILE A 368 -0.71 -15.16 8.94
N PHE A 369 0.29 -15.67 8.21
CA PHE A 369 1.62 -15.07 8.16
C PHE A 369 1.61 -13.75 7.39
N LEU A 370 0.89 -13.68 6.26
CA LEU A 370 0.71 -12.43 5.53
C LEU A 370 0.10 -11.34 6.42
N GLY A 371 -0.97 -11.66 7.11
CA GLY A 371 -1.61 -10.71 8.03
C GLY A 371 -0.72 -10.33 9.21
N THR A 372 0.06 -11.26 9.73
CA THR A 372 1.07 -11.00 10.77
C THR A 372 2.09 -9.95 10.29
N ILE A 373 2.59 -10.08 9.06
CA ILE A 373 3.47 -9.06 8.47
C ILE A 373 2.79 -7.70 8.50
N PHE A 374 1.57 -7.60 7.95
CA PHE A 374 0.88 -6.31 7.87
C PHE A 374 0.64 -5.68 9.24
N VAL A 375 0.24 -6.46 10.27
CA VAL A 375 0.02 -5.93 11.61
C VAL A 375 1.33 -5.45 12.24
N PHE A 376 2.32 -6.32 12.37
CA PHE A 376 3.53 -6.02 13.15
C PHE A 376 4.46 -5.04 12.44
N ARG A 377 4.66 -5.19 11.12
CA ARG A 377 5.44 -4.24 10.31
C ARG A 377 4.84 -2.83 10.36
N SER A 378 3.51 -2.72 10.28
CA SER A 378 2.85 -1.41 10.32
C SER A 378 2.94 -0.74 11.68
N VAL A 379 2.94 -1.50 12.78
CA VAL A 379 3.22 -0.94 14.12
C VAL A 379 4.64 -0.40 14.18
N ILE A 380 5.65 -1.16 13.71
CA ILE A 380 7.04 -0.71 13.67
C ILE A 380 7.17 0.59 12.83
N GLN A 381 6.46 0.69 11.71
CA GLN A 381 6.40 1.90 10.88
C GLN A 381 5.73 3.06 11.64
N GLY A 382 4.58 2.82 12.27
CA GLY A 382 3.81 3.83 13.00
C GLY A 382 4.59 4.45 14.17
N VAL A 383 5.44 3.68 14.85
CA VAL A 383 6.33 4.20 15.90
C VAL A 383 7.60 4.88 15.34
N GLY A 384 7.67 5.15 14.04
CA GLY A 384 8.76 5.88 13.39
C GLY A 384 10.01 5.06 13.09
N ARG A 385 9.93 3.72 13.14
CA ARG A 385 11.06 2.81 12.86
C ARG A 385 10.94 2.14 11.48
N ALA A 386 10.51 2.91 10.47
CA ALA A 386 10.29 2.38 9.11
C ALA A 386 11.55 1.77 8.49
N GLY A 387 12.74 2.28 8.78
CA GLY A 387 14.01 1.67 8.36
C GLY A 387 14.21 0.25 8.90
N THR A 388 13.82 -0.01 10.15
CA THR A 388 13.84 -1.37 10.73
C THR A 388 12.81 -2.27 10.04
N ALA A 389 11.63 -1.73 9.72
CA ALA A 389 10.58 -2.46 9.00
C ALA A 389 11.00 -2.90 7.58
N LEU A 390 11.98 -2.24 6.97
CA LEU A 390 12.51 -2.61 5.66
C LEU A 390 13.14 -4.01 5.67
N ALA A 391 13.73 -4.44 6.79
CA ALA A 391 14.30 -5.78 6.93
C ALA A 391 13.26 -6.89 6.74
N VAL A 392 11.99 -6.63 7.06
CA VAL A 392 10.88 -7.57 6.78
C VAL A 392 10.73 -7.79 5.28
N GLY A 393 10.79 -6.71 4.48
CA GLY A 393 10.73 -6.81 3.01
C GLY A 393 11.88 -7.62 2.42
N PHE A 394 13.10 -7.45 2.93
CA PHE A 394 14.24 -8.28 2.50
C PHE A 394 14.07 -9.75 2.88
N ALA A 395 13.52 -10.05 4.07
CA ALA A 395 13.23 -11.42 4.47
C ALA A 395 12.17 -12.07 3.57
N GLU A 396 11.10 -11.32 3.22
CA GLU A 396 10.10 -11.74 2.23
C GLU A 396 10.73 -12.05 0.87
N LEU A 397 11.58 -11.16 0.37
CA LEU A 397 12.26 -11.33 -0.92
C LEU A 397 13.18 -12.55 -0.91
N THR A 398 13.95 -12.76 0.17
CA THR A 398 14.85 -13.92 0.33
C THR A 398 14.07 -15.23 0.31
N GLY A 399 12.98 -15.32 1.06
CA GLY A 399 12.11 -16.50 1.08
C GLY A 399 11.53 -16.82 -0.32
N ARG A 400 11.10 -15.78 -1.05
CA ARG A 400 10.55 -15.90 -2.40
C ARG A 400 11.62 -16.36 -3.40
N ILE A 401 12.82 -15.77 -3.38
CA ILE A 401 13.96 -16.17 -4.24
C ILE A 401 14.33 -17.63 -3.99
N PHE A 402 14.43 -18.01 -2.72
CA PHE A 402 14.80 -19.39 -2.36
C PHE A 402 13.80 -20.39 -2.91
N MET A 403 12.51 -20.18 -2.69
CA MET A 403 11.47 -21.12 -3.13
C MET A 403 11.29 -21.11 -4.65
N ALA A 404 11.39 -19.96 -5.32
CA ALA A 404 11.35 -19.86 -6.76
C ALA A 404 12.51 -20.65 -7.41
N ARG A 405 13.74 -20.51 -6.89
CA ARG A 405 14.91 -21.28 -7.37
C ARG A 405 14.74 -22.78 -7.11
N ALA A 406 14.22 -23.16 -5.95
CA ALA A 406 13.93 -24.57 -5.64
C ALA A 406 12.90 -25.15 -6.61
N SER A 407 11.84 -24.39 -6.92
CA SER A 407 10.85 -24.76 -7.94
C SER A 407 11.46 -24.99 -9.32
N MET A 408 12.33 -24.07 -9.77
CA MET A 408 13.01 -24.18 -11.08
C MET A 408 13.88 -25.45 -11.15
N ARG A 409 14.58 -25.79 -10.05
CA ARG A 409 15.44 -27.00 -9.99
C ARG A 409 14.62 -28.29 -9.95
N ALA A 410 13.52 -28.29 -9.23
CA ALA A 410 12.68 -29.46 -9.03
C ALA A 410 11.63 -29.67 -10.15
N GLY A 411 11.41 -28.68 -11.03
CA GLY A 411 10.34 -28.70 -12.03
C GLY A 411 8.93 -28.80 -11.40
N SER A 412 8.73 -28.23 -10.21
CA SER A 412 7.51 -28.39 -9.43
C SER A 412 6.70 -27.10 -9.33
N TYR A 413 5.51 -27.06 -9.93
CA TYR A 413 4.59 -25.93 -9.81
C TYR A 413 4.12 -25.71 -8.36
N ARG A 414 3.94 -26.77 -7.57
CA ARG A 414 3.57 -26.63 -6.15
C ARG A 414 4.60 -25.79 -5.38
N MET A 415 5.88 -25.97 -5.69
CA MET A 415 6.96 -25.18 -5.10
C MET A 415 6.93 -23.73 -5.62
N ALA A 416 6.63 -23.51 -6.92
CA ALA A 416 6.41 -22.17 -7.43
C ALA A 416 5.24 -21.49 -6.71
N ALA A 417 4.10 -22.13 -6.63
CA ALA A 417 2.92 -21.63 -5.95
C ALA A 417 3.15 -21.34 -4.46
N SER A 418 4.07 -22.04 -3.79
CA SER A 418 4.42 -21.80 -2.38
C SER A 418 5.44 -20.69 -2.15
N ALA A 419 5.94 -20.03 -3.21
CA ALA A 419 6.96 -18.97 -3.07
C ALA A 419 6.45 -17.75 -2.28
N ASP A 420 5.18 -17.38 -2.45
CA ASP A 420 4.56 -16.33 -1.64
C ASP A 420 4.40 -16.76 -0.18
N GLY A 421 3.95 -18.00 0.06
CA GLY A 421 3.82 -18.55 1.41
C GLY A 421 5.15 -18.58 2.16
N ALA A 422 6.24 -19.00 1.50
CA ALA A 422 7.59 -19.00 2.08
C ALA A 422 8.06 -17.57 2.40
N ALA A 423 7.81 -16.62 1.49
CA ALA A 423 8.10 -15.21 1.72
C ALA A 423 7.37 -14.68 2.96
N TRP A 424 6.08 -14.97 3.07
CA TRP A 424 5.27 -14.52 4.21
C TRP A 424 5.69 -15.18 5.53
N LEU A 425 6.10 -16.43 5.52
CA LEU A 425 6.64 -17.08 6.71
C LEU A 425 7.91 -16.39 7.20
N CYS A 426 8.89 -16.17 6.30
CA CYS A 426 10.13 -15.46 6.62
C CYS A 426 9.86 -14.03 7.09
N GLY A 427 8.99 -13.31 6.38
CA GLY A 427 8.59 -11.95 6.74
C GLY A 427 7.88 -11.87 8.09
N ALA A 428 6.96 -12.79 8.39
CA ALA A 428 6.22 -12.82 9.64
C ALA A 428 7.14 -13.07 10.85
N LEU A 429 8.04 -14.04 10.76
CA LEU A 429 9.02 -14.33 11.82
C LEU A 429 9.91 -13.11 12.06
N THR A 430 10.38 -12.47 10.99
CA THR A 430 11.20 -11.25 11.08
C THR A 430 10.40 -10.09 11.68
N ALA A 431 9.15 -9.89 11.25
CA ALA A 431 8.29 -8.81 11.76
C ALA A 431 8.00 -8.97 13.26
N LEU A 432 7.69 -10.19 13.71
CA LEU A 432 7.50 -10.51 15.11
C LEU A 432 8.75 -10.23 15.95
N PHE A 433 9.89 -10.76 15.52
CA PHE A 433 11.17 -10.55 16.21
C PHE A 433 11.49 -9.06 16.35
N LEU A 434 11.42 -8.31 15.25
CA LEU A 434 11.71 -6.87 15.23
C LEU A 434 10.70 -6.07 16.07
N TYR A 435 9.43 -6.45 16.08
CA TYR A 435 8.42 -5.80 16.90
C TYR A 435 8.78 -5.88 18.38
N PHE A 436 9.11 -7.07 18.89
CA PHE A 436 9.49 -7.23 20.31
C PHE A 436 10.77 -6.48 20.62
N LEU A 437 11.75 -6.48 19.72
CA LEU A 437 13.01 -5.75 19.90
C LEU A 437 12.78 -4.23 19.95
N VAL A 438 12.01 -3.69 19.00
CA VAL A 438 11.70 -2.25 18.92
C VAL A 438 10.89 -1.80 20.13
N MET A 439 9.84 -2.54 20.50
CA MET A 439 8.98 -2.16 21.62
C MET A 439 9.73 -2.18 22.96
N ARG A 440 10.55 -3.22 23.20
CA ARG A 440 11.40 -3.27 24.41
C ARG A 440 12.39 -2.10 24.46
N GLY A 441 13.02 -1.75 23.33
CA GLY A 441 13.95 -0.61 23.27
C GLY A 441 13.27 0.72 23.57
N LEU A 442 12.07 0.95 23.03
CA LEU A 442 11.29 2.18 23.25
C LEU A 442 10.81 2.30 24.72
N GLU A 443 10.37 1.22 25.31
CA GLU A 443 9.90 1.19 26.71
C GLU A 443 11.05 1.46 27.71
N LYS A 444 12.23 0.88 27.47
CA LYS A 444 13.43 1.15 28.29
C LYS A 444 13.82 2.63 28.21
N GLY A 445 13.92 3.20 27.01
CA GLY A 445 14.28 4.61 26.85
C GLY A 445 13.23 5.59 27.41
N ALA A 446 11.95 5.19 27.47
CA ALA A 446 10.91 5.98 28.11
C ALA A 446 10.98 5.90 29.64
N GLY A 447 11.36 4.74 30.19
CA GLY A 447 11.58 4.54 31.65
C GLY A 447 12.76 5.36 32.17
N GLU A 448 13.87 5.38 31.43
CA GLU A 448 15.07 6.16 31.79
C GLU A 448 14.77 7.67 31.83
N LYS A 449 14.03 8.21 30.85
CA LYS A 449 13.64 9.62 30.84
C LYS A 449 12.71 10.00 32.01
N LYS A 450 11.81 9.10 32.44
CA LYS A 450 10.97 9.34 33.63
C LYS A 450 11.76 9.28 34.92
N GLY A 451 12.73 8.35 35.02
CA GLY A 451 13.62 8.24 36.16
C GLY A 451 14.51 9.48 36.31
N ASP A 452 15.00 10.02 35.21
CA ASP A 452 15.82 11.25 35.24
C ASP A 452 15.01 12.49 35.66
N GLN A 453 13.76 12.61 35.17
CA GLN A 453 12.86 13.71 35.59
C GLN A 453 12.42 13.61 37.07
N SER A 454 12.22 12.38 37.58
CA SER A 454 11.90 12.20 38.99
C SER A 454 13.11 12.44 39.92
N ALA A 455 14.31 12.19 39.41
CA ALA A 455 15.56 12.48 40.15
C ALA A 455 15.85 13.99 40.32
N TRP A 456 15.30 14.85 39.40
CA TRP A 456 15.40 16.30 39.49
C TRP A 456 14.26 16.94 40.32
N GLN A 457 13.22 16.21 40.64
CA GLN A 457 12.07 16.68 41.43
C GLN A 457 12.13 16.27 42.91
N ASP A 458 13.21 15.61 43.36
CA ASP A 458 13.42 15.27 44.78
C ASP A 458 14.08 16.44 45.52
N PRO A 459 13.32 17.23 46.35
CA PRO A 459 13.83 18.41 47.05
C PRO A 459 14.82 18.08 48.16
N ASP A 460 14.99 16.79 48.52
CA ASP A 460 15.79 16.36 49.66
C ASP A 460 17.22 15.92 49.32
N ARG A 461 17.67 16.07 48.10
CA ARG A 461 18.99 15.63 47.65
C ARG A 461 20.16 16.54 48.10
N ASP A 462 19.85 17.75 48.55
CA ASP A 462 20.86 18.74 49.04
C ASP A 462 20.91 18.85 50.56
N ARG A 463 20.40 17.85 51.30
CA ARG A 463 20.39 17.86 52.75
C ARG A 463 21.20 16.71 53.39
N ASN A 464 22.24 16.22 52.76
CA ASN A 464 23.23 15.36 53.44
C ASN A 464 24.65 15.81 53.10
#